data_908afa2c7b99254204cd1e5d7dc2bb1f
#
_entry.id   908afa2c7b99254204cd1e5d7dc2bb1f
#
_cell.length_a   1.000
_cell.length_b   1.000
_cell.length_c   1.000
_cell.angle_alpha   90.00
_cell.angle_beta   90.00
_cell.angle_gamma   90.00
#
_symmetry.space_group_name_H-M   'P 1'
#
loop_
_entity.id
_entity.type
_entity.pdbx_description
1 polymer ?
#
loop_
_entity_poly.entity_id
_entity_poly.type
_entity_poly.pdbx_seq_one_letter_code
_entity_poly.pdbx_strand_id
1 'polypeptide(L)'
;MAHEQIHGGIVRAGTPGVSLQVILGFLAIGLPEALLGASWPAMGAGVHAPLVAVVGIAAVLAAGSAAAAITAEPVVRRFGSGRTVDMGVALTVLALLGFSFAPHYWVLLVFALPYGIGSGMLVVALNAYVAVRSANARITWLHATTAFGALVGHTVLGWIIADGADWRWAYRTIGLVQLALAVVLAAGTRRWRDHLTAAQMAQLGETPYAQGDWRHDMRRPHVVRTLMAMPAAVAVIVLMFATTSVEQTTMLWASSYMVHAGGMSIHTAGVYANLFFVGLVAGSVVAGVVALKVRDVWMVVGGIAVLLGAVVLMVVPMAGLWRALTAPVLLGVGCAPIAPAVVHATPRLFGAARTPAMIGMQTAAVSLATLVSPVLFAGVERVSGSMHALPWYLLGFTVIALAAYARVLRVARLHARGG
;
A
#
# COMPACT_ATOMS: atom_id res chain seq x y z
N MET A 1 39.58 -11.24 20.47
CA MET A 1 39.54 -9.83 20.00
C MET A 1 39.15 -9.82 18.53
N ALA A 2 37.89 -10.14 18.15
CA ALA A 2 37.40 -10.11 16.79
C ALA A 2 35.84 -10.02 16.75
N HIS A 3 35.22 -9.36 17.73
CA HIS A 3 33.74 -9.30 17.87
C HIS A 3 33.16 -7.88 17.87
N GLU A 4 33.91 -6.84 17.51
CA GLU A 4 33.48 -5.46 17.79
C GLU A 4 33.50 -4.50 16.58
N GLN A 5 33.49 -5.00 15.34
CA GLN A 5 33.48 -4.14 14.14
C GLN A 5 32.32 -4.34 13.16
N ILE A 6 31.12 -4.77 13.61
CA ILE A 6 29.93 -4.86 12.75
C ILE A 6 28.86 -3.79 13.13
N HIS A 7 29.23 -2.73 13.79
CA HIS A 7 28.35 -1.61 14.08
C HIS A 7 28.94 -0.32 13.51
N GLY A 8 28.61 0.05 12.27
CA GLY A 8 28.99 1.37 11.81
C GLY A 8 29.06 1.64 10.31
N GLY A 9 28.54 0.76 9.46
CA GLY A 9 28.41 1.05 8.04
C GLY A 9 27.09 1.80 7.74
N ILE A 10 26.92 3.04 8.22
CA ILE A 10 25.86 3.92 7.73
C ILE A 10 26.16 4.18 6.25
N VAL A 11 25.38 3.54 5.36
CA VAL A 11 25.37 3.88 3.94
C VAL A 11 25.17 5.39 3.84
N ARG A 12 26.21 6.12 3.45
CA ARG A 12 26.15 7.57 3.24
C ARG A 12 24.95 7.87 2.35
N ALA A 13 24.07 8.71 2.87
CA ALA A 13 22.87 9.18 2.22
C ALA A 13 23.13 9.46 0.74
N GLY A 14 22.28 8.86 -0.14
CA GLY A 14 22.24 9.24 -1.55
C GLY A 14 22.16 10.75 -1.68
N THR A 15 22.63 11.30 -2.80
CA THR A 15 22.62 12.76 -3.05
C THR A 15 21.29 13.36 -2.60
N PRO A 16 21.28 14.46 -1.85
CA PRO A 16 20.06 15.05 -1.25
C PRO A 16 18.89 15.20 -2.24
N GLY A 17 19.19 15.46 -3.51
CA GLY A 17 18.20 15.62 -4.55
C GLY A 17 17.45 14.33 -4.94
N VAL A 18 18.06 13.15 -4.81
CA VAL A 18 17.36 11.87 -5.09
C VAL A 18 16.43 11.51 -3.94
N SER A 19 16.83 11.83 -2.70
CA SER A 19 15.97 11.63 -1.52
C SER A 19 14.66 12.42 -1.63
N LEU A 20 14.71 13.66 -2.11
CA LEU A 20 13.51 14.49 -2.34
C LEU A 20 12.61 13.89 -3.43
N GLN A 21 13.17 13.44 -4.56
CA GLN A 21 12.43 12.82 -5.65
C GLN A 21 11.66 11.56 -5.17
N VAL A 22 12.31 10.73 -4.37
CA VAL A 22 11.67 9.54 -3.80
C VAL A 22 10.54 9.93 -2.85
N ILE A 23 10.75 10.90 -1.96
CA ILE A 23 9.72 11.41 -1.05
C ILE A 23 8.52 11.94 -1.84
N LEU A 24 8.74 12.77 -2.86
CA LEU A 24 7.68 13.30 -3.71
C LEU A 24 6.95 12.20 -4.49
N GLY A 25 7.67 11.16 -4.92
CA GLY A 25 7.07 9.99 -5.55
C GLY A 25 6.12 9.23 -4.61
N PHE A 26 6.51 9.00 -3.36
CA PHE A 26 5.64 8.38 -2.36
C PHE A 26 4.44 9.27 -2.00
N LEU A 27 4.63 10.58 -1.94
CA LEU A 27 3.54 11.54 -1.77
C LEU A 27 2.54 11.46 -2.93
N ALA A 28 3.06 11.36 -4.17
CA ALA A 28 2.25 11.23 -5.37
C ALA A 28 1.42 9.94 -5.43
N ILE A 29 1.87 8.85 -4.81
CA ILE A 29 1.06 7.64 -4.62
C ILE A 29 -0.12 7.94 -3.70
N GLY A 30 0.14 8.55 -2.53
CA GLY A 30 -0.85 8.71 -1.47
C GLY A 30 -1.97 9.70 -1.82
N LEU A 31 -1.65 10.85 -2.41
CA LEU A 31 -2.61 11.93 -2.64
C LEU A 31 -3.96 11.48 -3.25
N PRO A 32 -4.00 10.63 -4.29
CA PRO A 32 -5.26 10.20 -4.88
C PRO A 32 -5.83 8.90 -4.29
N GLU A 33 -5.10 8.18 -3.43
CA GLU A 33 -5.42 6.82 -3.00
C GLU A 33 -6.78 6.71 -2.31
N ALA A 34 -7.14 7.69 -1.49
CA ALA A 34 -8.38 7.67 -0.71
C ALA A 34 -9.57 8.34 -1.38
N LEU A 35 -9.39 8.99 -2.54
CA LEU A 35 -10.42 9.83 -3.14
C LEU A 35 -11.65 9.04 -3.58
N LEU A 36 -11.47 7.89 -4.24
CA LEU A 36 -12.57 7.14 -4.85
C LEU A 36 -13.62 6.70 -3.84
N GLY A 37 -13.20 6.04 -2.77
CA GLY A 37 -14.14 5.55 -1.74
C GLY A 37 -14.87 6.67 -1.02
N ALA A 38 -14.17 7.75 -0.69
CA ALA A 38 -14.72 8.88 0.03
C ALA A 38 -15.65 9.76 -0.82
N SER A 39 -15.33 9.94 -2.11
CA SER A 39 -16.15 10.74 -3.03
C SER A 39 -17.36 9.99 -3.58
N TRP A 40 -17.38 8.66 -3.49
CA TRP A 40 -18.36 7.84 -4.20
C TRP A 40 -19.83 8.17 -3.92
N PRO A 41 -20.25 8.48 -2.68
CA PRO A 41 -21.64 8.89 -2.44
C PRO A 41 -22.06 10.09 -3.28
N ALA A 42 -21.19 11.10 -3.40
CA ALA A 42 -21.45 12.28 -4.24
C ALA A 42 -21.20 12.01 -5.73
N MET A 43 -20.13 11.29 -6.05
CA MET A 43 -19.73 10.93 -7.41
C MET A 43 -20.76 10.01 -8.08
N GLY A 44 -21.22 8.96 -7.40
CA GLY A 44 -22.22 8.03 -7.90
C GLY A 44 -23.54 8.72 -8.19
N ALA A 45 -24.00 9.60 -7.29
CA ALA A 45 -25.17 10.43 -7.53
C ALA A 45 -25.01 11.34 -8.74
N GLY A 46 -23.84 11.98 -8.88
CA GLY A 46 -23.53 12.91 -9.98
C GLY A 46 -23.40 12.26 -11.36
N VAL A 47 -23.15 10.94 -11.45
CA VAL A 47 -23.10 10.17 -12.69
C VAL A 47 -24.27 9.18 -12.83
N HIS A 48 -25.28 9.27 -11.97
CA HIS A 48 -26.48 8.41 -11.94
C HIS A 48 -26.14 6.90 -11.86
N ALA A 49 -25.12 6.54 -11.08
CA ALA A 49 -24.70 5.16 -10.89
C ALA A 49 -25.10 4.62 -9.51
N PRO A 50 -25.51 3.35 -9.40
CA PRO A 50 -25.83 2.74 -8.12
C PRO A 50 -24.61 2.63 -7.22
N LEU A 51 -24.81 2.57 -5.90
CA LEU A 51 -23.73 2.53 -4.91
C LEU A 51 -22.72 1.41 -5.20
N VAL A 52 -23.19 0.26 -5.64
CA VAL A 52 -22.39 -0.93 -5.94
C VAL A 52 -21.48 -0.75 -7.15
N ALA A 53 -21.73 0.22 -8.01
CA ALA A 53 -20.94 0.45 -9.23
C ALA A 53 -19.50 0.91 -8.93
N VAL A 54 -19.19 1.42 -7.73
CA VAL A 54 -17.83 1.72 -7.31
C VAL A 54 -16.91 0.51 -7.45
N VAL A 55 -17.45 -0.69 -7.23
CA VAL A 55 -16.71 -1.94 -7.35
C VAL A 55 -16.18 -2.16 -8.76
N GLY A 56 -16.93 -1.76 -9.80
CA GLY A 56 -16.47 -1.82 -11.18
C GLY A 56 -15.26 -0.93 -11.44
N ILE A 57 -15.28 0.30 -10.91
CA ILE A 57 -14.14 1.23 -11.02
C ILE A 57 -12.93 0.65 -10.27
N ALA A 58 -13.13 0.21 -9.02
CA ALA A 58 -12.08 -0.40 -8.21
C ALA A 58 -11.48 -1.65 -8.87
N ALA A 59 -12.31 -2.47 -9.54
CA ALA A 59 -11.88 -3.66 -10.27
C ALA A 59 -10.97 -3.31 -11.47
N VAL A 60 -11.35 -2.32 -12.28
CA VAL A 60 -10.54 -1.85 -13.41
C VAL A 60 -9.22 -1.25 -12.92
N LEU A 61 -9.27 -0.50 -11.83
CA LEU A 61 -8.13 0.10 -11.18
C LEU A 61 -7.13 -0.96 -10.69
N ALA A 62 -7.63 -1.96 -9.95
CA ALA A 62 -6.84 -3.06 -9.44
C ALA A 62 -6.26 -3.93 -10.56
N ALA A 63 -7.03 -4.21 -11.61
CA ALA A 63 -6.56 -4.95 -12.78
C ALA A 63 -5.45 -4.20 -13.52
N GLY A 64 -5.59 -2.88 -13.71
CA GLY A 64 -4.56 -2.02 -14.28
C GLY A 64 -3.28 -2.00 -13.43
N SER A 65 -3.41 -1.89 -12.12
CA SER A 65 -2.28 -1.93 -11.18
C SER A 65 -1.56 -3.28 -11.18
N ALA A 66 -2.31 -4.39 -11.19
CA ALA A 66 -1.74 -5.73 -11.28
C ALA A 66 -1.02 -5.97 -12.61
N ALA A 67 -1.59 -5.53 -13.74
CA ALA A 67 -0.95 -5.62 -15.05
C ALA A 67 0.35 -4.79 -15.08
N ALA A 68 0.34 -3.59 -14.51
CA ALA A 68 1.53 -2.75 -14.39
C ALA A 68 2.59 -3.40 -13.49
N ALA A 69 2.19 -4.01 -12.37
CA ALA A 69 3.11 -4.69 -11.47
C ALA A 69 3.84 -5.85 -12.16
N ILE A 70 3.14 -6.64 -12.97
CA ILE A 70 3.72 -7.75 -13.74
C ILE A 70 4.69 -7.25 -14.82
N THR A 71 4.37 -6.10 -15.45
CA THR A 71 5.15 -5.54 -16.57
C THR A 71 6.16 -4.48 -16.12
N ALA A 72 6.15 -4.07 -14.85
CA ALA A 72 7.00 -2.98 -14.36
C ALA A 72 8.50 -3.31 -14.42
N GLU A 73 8.89 -4.55 -14.15
CA GLU A 73 10.31 -4.92 -14.19
C GLU A 73 10.94 -4.67 -15.58
N PRO A 74 10.40 -5.20 -16.71
CA PRO A 74 10.93 -4.88 -18.02
C PRO A 74 10.87 -3.40 -18.38
N VAL A 75 9.86 -2.67 -17.89
CA VAL A 75 9.75 -1.22 -18.10
C VAL A 75 10.86 -0.48 -17.34
N VAL A 76 11.05 -0.79 -16.05
CA VAL A 76 12.13 -0.19 -15.24
C VAL A 76 13.52 -0.51 -15.83
N ARG A 77 13.74 -1.73 -16.32
CA ARG A 77 15.02 -2.11 -16.95
C ARG A 77 15.28 -1.35 -18.24
N ARG A 78 14.24 -1.09 -19.03
CA ARG A 78 14.36 -0.40 -20.33
C ARG A 78 14.49 1.12 -20.18
N PHE A 79 13.71 1.74 -19.30
CA PHE A 79 13.60 3.19 -19.19
C PHE A 79 14.28 3.77 -17.94
N GLY A 80 14.60 2.92 -16.96
CA GLY A 80 15.10 3.31 -15.65
C GLY A 80 13.98 3.67 -14.67
N SER A 81 14.30 3.61 -13.36
CA SER A 81 13.33 3.87 -12.27
C SER A 81 12.73 5.27 -12.36
N GLY A 82 13.55 6.29 -12.63
CA GLY A 82 13.09 7.68 -12.70
C GLY A 82 12.04 7.91 -13.77
N ARG A 83 12.28 7.47 -15.01
CA ARG A 83 11.31 7.61 -16.12
C ARG A 83 10.05 6.77 -15.88
N THR A 84 10.18 5.62 -15.25
CA THR A 84 9.01 4.80 -14.91
C THR A 84 8.13 5.51 -13.89
N VAL A 85 8.72 6.20 -12.91
CA VAL A 85 7.99 7.06 -11.97
C VAL A 85 7.30 8.21 -12.72
N ASP A 86 8.00 8.92 -13.62
CA ASP A 86 7.42 10.01 -14.40
C ASP A 86 6.22 9.55 -15.24
N MET A 87 6.34 8.40 -15.92
CA MET A 87 5.25 7.81 -16.69
C MET A 87 4.05 7.44 -15.79
N GLY A 88 4.32 6.86 -14.62
CA GLY A 88 3.29 6.52 -13.65
C GLY A 88 2.53 7.74 -13.15
N VAL A 89 3.24 8.81 -12.75
CA VAL A 89 2.60 10.07 -12.32
C VAL A 89 1.80 10.71 -13.46
N ALA A 90 2.33 10.73 -14.68
CA ALA A 90 1.62 11.29 -15.84
C ALA A 90 0.29 10.55 -16.11
N LEU A 91 0.28 9.22 -16.00
CA LEU A 91 -0.94 8.42 -16.14
C LEU A 91 -1.95 8.69 -15.02
N THR A 92 -1.50 8.89 -13.78
CA THR A 92 -2.40 9.26 -12.67
C THR A 92 -2.96 10.67 -12.84
N VAL A 93 -2.16 11.64 -13.32
CA VAL A 93 -2.65 12.99 -13.68
C VAL A 93 -3.74 12.92 -14.74
N LEU A 94 -3.46 12.18 -15.83
CA LEU A 94 -4.45 11.99 -16.91
C LEU A 94 -5.76 11.44 -16.37
N ALA A 95 -5.67 10.44 -15.49
CA ALA A 95 -6.84 9.80 -14.92
C ALA A 95 -7.64 10.72 -13.99
N LEU A 96 -6.98 11.44 -13.08
CA LEU A 96 -7.64 12.36 -12.15
C LEU A 96 -8.33 13.51 -12.89
N LEU A 97 -7.66 14.09 -13.88
CA LEU A 97 -8.28 15.10 -14.72
C LEU A 97 -9.44 14.50 -15.52
N GLY A 98 -9.28 13.30 -16.09
CA GLY A 98 -10.34 12.58 -16.77
C GLY A 98 -11.56 12.33 -15.88
N PHE A 99 -11.36 11.90 -14.63
CA PHE A 99 -12.45 11.78 -13.64
C PHE A 99 -13.16 13.11 -13.41
N SER A 100 -12.42 14.22 -13.32
CA SER A 100 -13.01 15.55 -13.08
C SER A 100 -13.91 16.06 -14.21
N PHE A 101 -13.79 15.51 -15.41
CA PHE A 101 -14.62 15.85 -16.56
C PHE A 101 -15.64 14.78 -16.93
N ALA A 102 -15.74 13.69 -16.14
CA ALA A 102 -16.63 12.58 -16.45
C ALA A 102 -18.11 12.96 -16.34
N PRO A 103 -18.88 12.93 -17.45
CA PRO A 103 -20.33 13.16 -17.44
C PRO A 103 -21.10 11.89 -17.06
N HIS A 104 -20.51 10.70 -17.27
CA HIS A 104 -21.16 9.41 -17.09
C HIS A 104 -20.22 8.38 -16.48
N TYR A 105 -20.78 7.36 -15.84
CA TYR A 105 -20.07 6.27 -15.20
C TYR A 105 -19.03 5.58 -16.11
N TRP A 106 -19.34 5.36 -17.38
CA TRP A 106 -18.45 4.69 -18.33
C TRP A 106 -17.14 5.46 -18.56
N VAL A 107 -17.18 6.79 -18.47
CA VAL A 107 -15.97 7.62 -18.59
C VAL A 107 -15.06 7.38 -17.38
N LEU A 108 -15.63 7.21 -16.20
CA LEU A 108 -14.86 6.85 -15.00
C LEU A 108 -14.15 5.49 -15.18
N LEU A 109 -14.84 4.49 -15.74
CA LEU A 109 -14.22 3.19 -16.03
C LEU A 109 -13.05 3.30 -17.01
N VAL A 110 -13.18 4.11 -18.06
CA VAL A 110 -12.11 4.33 -19.05
C VAL A 110 -10.88 4.95 -18.38
N PHE A 111 -11.07 5.96 -17.54
CA PHE A 111 -9.96 6.62 -16.85
C PHE A 111 -9.45 5.85 -15.61
N ALA A 112 -10.20 4.88 -15.09
CA ALA A 112 -9.74 3.98 -14.04
C ALA A 112 -8.56 3.12 -14.51
N LEU A 113 -8.51 2.73 -15.79
CA LEU A 113 -7.43 1.92 -16.33
C LEU A 113 -6.07 2.65 -16.31
N PRO A 114 -5.90 3.84 -16.90
CA PRO A 114 -4.64 4.59 -16.78
C PRO A 114 -4.30 4.95 -15.33
N TYR A 115 -5.30 5.18 -14.46
CA TYR A 115 -5.04 5.37 -13.04
C TYR A 115 -4.38 4.13 -12.43
N GLY A 116 -4.97 2.96 -12.61
CA GLY A 116 -4.44 1.70 -12.07
C GLY A 116 -3.03 1.39 -12.61
N ILE A 117 -2.82 1.53 -13.93
CA ILE A 117 -1.50 1.31 -14.53
C ILE A 117 -0.47 2.29 -13.95
N GLY A 118 -0.81 3.58 -13.87
CA GLY A 118 0.08 4.61 -13.33
C GLY A 118 0.45 4.36 -11.88
N SER A 119 -0.53 4.08 -11.04
CA SER A 119 -0.34 3.75 -9.62
C SER A 119 0.54 2.50 -9.44
N GLY A 120 0.26 1.42 -10.19
CA GLY A 120 1.06 0.20 -10.14
C GLY A 120 2.52 0.43 -10.56
N MET A 121 2.76 1.20 -11.62
CA MET A 121 4.12 1.57 -12.05
C MET A 121 4.86 2.36 -10.97
N LEU A 122 4.20 3.33 -10.32
CA LEU A 122 4.77 4.12 -9.23
C LEU A 122 5.17 3.24 -8.06
N VAL A 123 4.25 2.40 -7.58
CA VAL A 123 4.48 1.52 -6.43
C VAL A 123 5.65 0.59 -6.68
N VAL A 124 5.69 -0.08 -7.84
CA VAL A 124 6.76 -1.04 -8.13
C VAL A 124 8.10 -0.33 -8.32
N ALA A 125 8.16 0.75 -9.11
CA ALA A 125 9.41 1.45 -9.39
C ALA A 125 10.02 2.06 -8.12
N LEU A 126 9.21 2.70 -7.27
CA LEU A 126 9.68 3.32 -6.03
C LEU A 126 10.09 2.26 -5.00
N ASN A 127 9.26 1.24 -4.76
CA ASN A 127 9.58 0.21 -3.79
C ASN A 127 10.82 -0.61 -4.21
N ALA A 128 10.94 -0.97 -5.49
CA ALA A 128 12.14 -1.65 -5.98
C ALA A 128 13.39 -0.78 -5.83
N TYR A 129 13.29 0.53 -6.10
CA TYR A 129 14.41 1.45 -5.96
C TYR A 129 14.87 1.58 -4.50
N VAL A 130 13.93 1.72 -3.54
CA VAL A 130 14.27 1.93 -2.13
C VAL A 130 14.65 0.63 -1.41
N ALA A 131 14.06 -0.51 -1.78
CA ALA A 131 14.32 -1.80 -1.13
C ALA A 131 15.82 -2.17 -1.16
N VAL A 132 16.50 -1.86 -2.26
CA VAL A 132 17.93 -2.16 -2.46
C VAL A 132 18.84 -1.09 -1.85
N ARG A 133 18.34 0.13 -1.64
CA ARG A 133 19.17 1.31 -1.30
C ARG A 133 18.91 1.89 0.07
N SER A 134 17.91 1.42 0.79
CA SER A 134 17.45 2.05 2.02
C SER A 134 17.33 1.06 3.18
N ALA A 135 17.66 1.52 4.39
CA ALA A 135 17.39 0.79 5.62
C ALA A 135 15.86 0.76 5.91
N ASN A 136 15.42 -0.23 6.70
CA ASN A 136 14.00 -0.42 7.05
C ASN A 136 13.33 0.85 7.58
N ALA A 137 13.95 1.54 8.52
CA ALA A 137 13.43 2.79 9.07
C ALA A 137 13.12 3.82 7.96
N ARG A 138 13.98 3.96 6.95
CA ARG A 138 13.77 4.89 5.83
C ARG A 138 12.60 4.45 4.97
N ILE A 139 12.44 3.15 4.70
CA ILE A 139 11.31 2.60 3.94
C ILE A 139 10.01 2.90 4.69
N THR A 140 9.98 2.69 6.00
CA THR A 140 8.81 2.99 6.84
C THR A 140 8.46 4.48 6.82
N TRP A 141 9.44 5.38 6.86
CA TRP A 141 9.19 6.83 6.72
C TRP A 141 8.63 7.22 5.35
N LEU A 142 9.07 6.55 4.29
CA LEU A 142 8.52 6.78 2.94
C LEU A 142 7.06 6.33 2.85
N HIS A 143 6.70 5.20 3.47
CA HIS A 143 5.30 4.79 3.59
C HIS A 143 4.47 5.77 4.44
N ALA A 144 5.07 6.37 5.48
CA ALA A 144 4.41 7.44 6.23
C ALA A 144 4.10 8.66 5.33
N THR A 145 4.97 8.96 4.35
CA THR A 145 4.72 10.02 3.36
C THR A 145 3.54 9.69 2.45
N THR A 146 3.38 8.43 2.05
CA THR A 146 2.19 7.98 1.30
C THR A 146 0.93 8.15 2.13
N ALA A 147 0.92 7.66 3.37
CA ALA A 147 -0.21 7.80 4.28
C ALA A 147 -0.57 9.28 4.54
N PHE A 148 0.43 10.15 4.68
CA PHE A 148 0.23 11.60 4.80
C PHE A 148 -0.40 12.17 3.52
N GLY A 149 0.06 11.75 2.34
CA GLY A 149 -0.56 12.12 1.07
C GLY A 149 -2.04 11.73 1.00
N ALA A 150 -2.38 10.52 1.42
CA ALA A 150 -3.76 10.04 1.47
C ALA A 150 -4.61 10.87 2.43
N LEU A 151 -4.09 11.19 3.61
CA LEU A 151 -4.75 12.08 4.58
C LEU A 151 -5.02 13.47 3.98
N VAL A 152 -4.04 14.06 3.31
CA VAL A 152 -4.19 15.39 2.65
C VAL A 152 -5.24 15.32 1.55
N GLY A 153 -5.15 14.33 0.65
CA GLY A 153 -6.12 14.17 -0.44
C GLY A 153 -7.55 14.01 0.08
N HIS A 154 -7.75 13.18 1.09
CA HIS A 154 -9.06 12.98 1.72
C HIS A 154 -9.58 14.25 2.42
N THR A 155 -8.70 14.98 3.11
CA THR A 155 -9.07 16.24 3.79
C THR A 155 -9.50 17.29 2.78
N VAL A 156 -8.78 17.45 1.67
CA VAL A 156 -9.15 18.37 0.57
C VAL A 156 -10.51 18.00 -0.01
N LEU A 157 -10.74 16.70 -0.27
CA LEU A 157 -12.04 16.22 -0.73
C LEU A 157 -13.16 16.54 0.28
N GLY A 158 -12.90 16.25 1.55
CA GLY A 158 -13.88 16.49 2.64
C GLY A 158 -14.29 17.96 2.74
N TRP A 159 -13.34 18.89 2.65
CA TRP A 159 -13.62 20.33 2.63
C TRP A 159 -14.46 20.76 1.43
N ILE A 160 -14.11 20.29 0.24
CA ILE A 160 -14.82 20.64 -0.99
C ILE A 160 -16.27 20.15 -0.95
N ILE A 161 -16.49 18.91 -0.47
CA ILE A 161 -17.86 18.36 -0.35
C ILE A 161 -18.64 19.04 0.78
N ALA A 162 -17.99 19.36 1.93
CA ALA A 162 -18.63 20.03 3.05
C ALA A 162 -19.09 21.44 2.69
N ASP A 163 -18.37 22.12 1.82
CA ASP A 163 -18.72 23.45 1.28
C ASP A 163 -19.83 23.42 0.22
N GLY A 164 -20.37 22.23 -0.08
CA GLY A 164 -21.42 22.03 -1.07
C GLY A 164 -20.95 22.06 -2.54
N ALA A 165 -19.65 22.11 -2.76
CA ALA A 165 -19.07 22.11 -4.10
C ALA A 165 -19.12 20.73 -4.75
N ASP A 166 -19.13 20.69 -6.10
CA ASP A 166 -19.10 19.45 -6.87
C ASP A 166 -17.81 18.65 -6.57
N TRP A 167 -17.94 17.35 -6.36
CA TRP A 167 -16.84 16.41 -6.14
C TRP A 167 -15.75 16.50 -7.23
N ARG A 168 -16.10 16.92 -8.44
CA ARG A 168 -15.17 17.12 -9.55
C ARG A 168 -14.06 18.12 -9.24
N TRP A 169 -14.34 19.11 -8.40
CA TRP A 169 -13.33 20.07 -7.95
C TRP A 169 -12.21 19.44 -7.13
N ALA A 170 -12.53 18.43 -6.31
CA ALA A 170 -11.50 17.68 -5.57
C ALA A 170 -10.55 16.96 -6.52
N TYR A 171 -11.08 16.28 -7.55
CA TYR A 171 -10.26 15.61 -8.56
C TYR A 171 -9.43 16.60 -9.40
N ARG A 172 -9.97 17.76 -9.72
CA ARG A 172 -9.22 18.85 -10.40
C ARG A 172 -8.09 19.35 -9.53
N THR A 173 -8.37 19.68 -8.27
CA THR A 173 -7.38 20.20 -7.33
C THR A 173 -6.25 19.20 -7.13
N ILE A 174 -6.56 17.95 -6.79
CA ILE A 174 -5.54 16.92 -6.62
C ILE A 174 -4.83 16.59 -7.93
N GLY A 175 -5.54 16.59 -9.06
CA GLY A 175 -4.96 16.41 -10.39
C GLY A 175 -3.96 17.51 -10.75
N LEU A 176 -4.23 18.77 -10.39
CA LEU A 176 -3.29 19.89 -10.59
C LEU A 176 -2.07 19.80 -9.66
N VAL A 177 -2.27 19.42 -8.39
CA VAL A 177 -1.16 19.15 -7.47
C VAL A 177 -0.29 18.01 -8.02
N GLN A 178 -0.91 16.95 -8.50
CA GLN A 178 -0.23 15.81 -9.09
C GLN A 178 0.53 16.20 -10.37
N LEU A 179 -0.02 17.12 -11.19
CA LEU A 179 0.66 17.67 -12.36
C LEU A 179 1.90 18.49 -11.95
N ALA A 180 1.80 19.31 -10.92
CA ALA A 180 2.95 20.04 -10.38
C ALA A 180 4.04 19.07 -9.88
N LEU A 181 3.66 18.00 -9.16
CA LEU A 181 4.59 16.94 -8.75
C LEU A 181 5.22 16.26 -9.96
N ALA A 182 4.45 15.96 -11.02
CA ALA A 182 4.96 15.36 -12.25
C ALA A 182 6.04 16.23 -12.89
N VAL A 183 5.85 17.54 -12.96
CA VAL A 183 6.83 18.49 -13.52
C VAL A 183 8.12 18.49 -12.67
N VAL A 184 8.00 18.52 -11.34
CA VAL A 184 9.16 18.50 -10.41
C VAL A 184 9.91 17.17 -10.51
N LEU A 185 9.20 16.06 -10.61
CA LEU A 185 9.78 14.73 -10.76
C LEU A 185 10.51 14.61 -12.12
N ALA A 186 9.88 15.01 -13.21
CA ALA A 186 10.48 14.98 -14.54
C ALA A 186 11.75 15.85 -14.63
N ALA A 187 11.75 17.04 -14.01
CA ALA A 187 12.95 17.90 -13.94
C ALA A 187 14.11 17.23 -13.19
N GLY A 188 13.81 16.31 -12.30
CA GLY A 188 14.80 15.58 -11.50
C GLY A 188 15.18 14.19 -12.01
N THR A 189 14.56 13.70 -13.07
CA THR A 189 14.73 12.32 -13.59
C THR A 189 16.19 11.95 -13.85
N ARG A 190 17.01 12.87 -14.34
CA ARG A 190 18.44 12.63 -14.59
C ARG A 190 19.26 12.34 -13.33
N ARG A 191 18.72 12.58 -12.13
CA ARG A 191 19.40 12.36 -10.85
C ARG A 191 19.28 10.92 -10.36
N TRP A 192 18.36 10.14 -10.92
CA TRP A 192 18.17 8.74 -10.56
C TRP A 192 19.36 7.91 -11.04
N ARG A 193 19.94 7.16 -10.11
CA ARG A 193 21.05 6.25 -10.39
C ARG A 193 20.54 4.83 -10.25
N ASP A 194 20.28 4.17 -11.36
CA ASP A 194 19.76 2.80 -11.37
C ASP A 194 20.86 1.76 -11.16
N HIS A 195 22.14 2.12 -11.41
CA HIS A 195 23.27 1.23 -11.17
C HIS A 195 23.64 1.18 -9.69
N LEU A 196 23.72 -0.03 -9.14
CA LEU A 196 24.27 -0.27 -7.81
C LEU A 196 25.79 -0.09 -7.85
N THR A 197 26.37 0.49 -6.80
CA THR A 197 27.82 0.51 -6.63
C THR A 197 28.32 -0.90 -6.31
N ALA A 198 29.60 -1.19 -6.61
CA ALA A 198 30.21 -2.48 -6.26
C ALA A 198 30.07 -2.79 -4.75
N ALA A 199 30.18 -1.77 -3.88
CA ALA A 199 29.98 -1.91 -2.44
C ALA A 199 28.52 -2.30 -2.08
N GLN A 200 27.52 -1.74 -2.75
CA GLN A 200 26.12 -2.10 -2.55
C GLN A 200 25.83 -3.52 -3.04
N MET A 201 26.44 -3.94 -4.16
CA MET A 201 26.32 -5.31 -4.66
C MET A 201 26.99 -6.32 -3.74
N ALA A 202 28.16 -5.99 -3.18
CA ALA A 202 28.84 -6.84 -2.21
C ALA A 202 28.03 -7.02 -0.91
N GLN A 203 27.34 -5.96 -0.45
CA GLN A 203 26.46 -6.03 0.72
C GLN A 203 25.21 -6.92 0.49
N LEU A 204 24.75 -7.03 -0.73
CA LEU A 204 23.63 -7.90 -1.11
C LEU A 204 24.05 -9.36 -1.32
N GLY A 205 25.35 -9.68 -1.26
CA GLY A 205 25.90 -11.00 -1.51
C GLY A 205 25.72 -11.49 -2.98
N GLU A 206 25.46 -10.55 -3.89
CA GLU A 206 25.28 -10.83 -5.30
C GLU A 206 26.58 -10.57 -6.06
N THR A 207 27.06 -11.59 -6.80
CA THR A 207 28.04 -11.36 -7.87
C THR A 207 27.42 -10.38 -8.87
N PRO A 208 28.22 -9.44 -9.44
CA PRO A 208 27.72 -8.50 -10.43
C PRO A 208 27.01 -9.25 -11.54
N TYR A 209 25.72 -9.06 -11.64
CA TYR A 209 24.94 -9.64 -12.74
C TYR A 209 25.47 -9.01 -14.05
N ALA A 210 26.03 -9.84 -14.92
CA ALA A 210 26.51 -9.39 -16.21
C ALA A 210 25.36 -8.68 -16.93
N GLN A 211 25.55 -7.38 -17.21
CA GLN A 211 24.64 -6.57 -18.01
C GLN A 211 24.52 -7.21 -19.41
N GLY A 212 23.59 -8.08 -19.64
CA GLY A 212 23.47 -8.65 -20.98
C GLY A 212 22.34 -9.60 -21.27
N ASP A 213 21.80 -10.32 -20.33
CA ASP A 213 20.91 -11.43 -20.70
C ASP A 213 19.55 -11.45 -19.98
N TRP A 214 18.86 -10.29 -19.97
CA TRP A 214 17.49 -10.17 -19.45
C TRP A 214 16.48 -11.05 -20.22
N ARG A 215 16.74 -11.41 -21.49
CA ARG A 215 15.88 -12.29 -22.28
C ARG A 215 15.92 -13.73 -21.79
N HIS A 216 17.03 -14.17 -21.18
CA HIS A 216 17.15 -15.47 -20.54
C HIS A 216 16.50 -15.56 -19.17
N ASP A 217 16.50 -14.46 -18.38
CA ASP A 217 15.91 -14.45 -17.04
C ASP A 217 14.38 -14.41 -17.03
N MET A 218 13.74 -13.82 -18.05
CA MET A 218 12.28 -13.86 -18.20
C MET A 218 11.72 -15.27 -18.45
N ARG A 219 12.58 -16.24 -18.77
CA ARG A 219 12.21 -17.64 -19.01
C ARG A 219 12.45 -18.57 -17.82
N ARG A 220 12.57 -18.04 -16.59
CA ARG A 220 12.65 -18.87 -15.37
C ARG A 220 11.28 -19.04 -14.69
N PRO A 221 10.36 -19.86 -15.26
CA PRO A 221 9.11 -20.21 -14.58
C PRO A 221 9.38 -20.97 -13.26
N HIS A 222 10.62 -21.39 -13.05
CA HIS A 222 11.02 -22.19 -11.89
C HIS A 222 11.10 -21.39 -10.57
N VAL A 223 11.42 -20.08 -10.60
CA VAL A 223 11.58 -19.31 -9.35
C VAL A 223 10.23 -19.13 -8.62
N VAL A 224 9.19 -18.75 -9.33
CA VAL A 224 7.84 -18.62 -8.76
C VAL A 224 7.33 -19.98 -8.25
N ARG A 225 7.50 -21.02 -9.06
CA ARG A 225 7.12 -22.39 -8.67
C ARG A 225 7.90 -22.87 -7.44
N THR A 226 9.20 -22.58 -7.37
CA THR A 226 10.03 -22.91 -6.21
C THR A 226 9.55 -22.16 -4.97
N LEU A 227 9.26 -20.85 -5.07
CA LEU A 227 8.73 -20.07 -3.96
C LEU A 227 7.36 -20.58 -3.51
N MET A 228 6.46 -20.88 -4.44
CA MET A 228 5.15 -21.46 -4.11
C MET A 228 5.22 -22.85 -3.45
N ALA A 229 6.29 -23.59 -3.67
CA ALA A 229 6.57 -24.84 -2.96
C ALA A 229 7.11 -24.61 -1.52
N MET A 230 7.53 -23.38 -1.19
CA MET A 230 8.05 -23.04 0.14
C MET A 230 6.92 -22.61 1.09
N PRO A 231 6.65 -23.34 2.20
CA PRO A 231 5.57 -22.99 3.12
C PRO A 231 5.69 -21.58 3.72
N ALA A 232 6.93 -21.08 3.90
CA ALA A 232 7.18 -19.73 4.38
C ALA A 232 6.77 -18.67 3.36
N ALA A 233 7.01 -18.88 2.06
CA ALA A 233 6.64 -17.94 1.01
C ALA A 233 5.11 -17.84 0.88
N VAL A 234 4.42 -18.98 0.86
CA VAL A 234 2.95 -19.01 0.86
C VAL A 234 2.40 -18.31 2.10
N ALA A 235 2.98 -18.54 3.28
CA ALA A 235 2.55 -17.89 4.51
C ALA A 235 2.74 -16.36 4.46
N VAL A 236 3.82 -15.86 3.89
CA VAL A 236 4.05 -14.42 3.70
C VAL A 236 3.03 -13.83 2.70
N ILE A 237 2.71 -14.53 1.62
CA ILE A 237 1.69 -14.10 0.65
C ILE A 237 0.31 -14.02 1.34
N VAL A 238 -0.06 -15.03 2.12
CA VAL A 238 -1.32 -15.05 2.88
C VAL A 238 -1.35 -13.94 3.92
N LEU A 239 -0.23 -13.68 4.61
CA LEU A 239 -0.12 -12.57 5.56
C LEU A 239 -0.38 -11.22 4.86
N MET A 240 0.29 -10.95 3.74
CA MET A 240 0.12 -9.70 2.99
C MET A 240 -1.31 -9.56 2.48
N PHE A 241 -1.90 -10.63 1.93
CA PHE A 241 -3.29 -10.64 1.52
C PHE A 241 -4.23 -10.32 2.68
N ALA A 242 -4.07 -10.98 3.83
CA ALA A 242 -4.97 -10.83 4.96
C ALA A 242 -4.88 -9.44 5.61
N THR A 243 -3.66 -8.90 5.79
CA THR A 243 -3.48 -7.56 6.38
C THR A 243 -3.98 -6.47 5.45
N THR A 244 -3.72 -6.57 4.15
CA THR A 244 -4.27 -5.64 3.16
C THR A 244 -5.79 -5.77 3.07
N SER A 245 -6.36 -6.96 3.25
CA SER A 245 -7.82 -7.13 3.30
C SER A 245 -8.45 -6.35 4.45
N VAL A 246 -7.83 -6.35 5.63
CA VAL A 246 -8.29 -5.52 6.75
C VAL A 246 -8.22 -4.03 6.39
N GLU A 247 -7.09 -3.59 5.85
CA GLU A 247 -6.85 -2.20 5.47
C GLU A 247 -7.85 -1.71 4.42
N GLN A 248 -7.93 -2.38 3.28
CA GLN A 248 -8.74 -1.95 2.14
C GLN A 248 -10.25 -2.05 2.41
N THR A 249 -10.68 -3.07 3.16
CA THR A 249 -12.09 -3.17 3.57
C THR A 249 -12.44 -2.04 4.54
N THR A 250 -11.55 -1.72 5.49
CA THR A 250 -11.75 -0.58 6.39
C THR A 250 -11.83 0.72 5.61
N MET A 251 -10.89 0.98 4.70
CA MET A 251 -10.87 2.20 3.88
C MET A 251 -12.16 2.40 3.10
N LEU A 252 -12.73 1.33 2.55
CA LEU A 252 -13.95 1.43 1.73
C LEU A 252 -15.22 1.49 2.57
N TRP A 253 -15.31 0.74 3.66
CA TRP A 253 -16.57 0.49 4.36
C TRP A 253 -16.70 1.19 5.73
N ALA A 254 -15.63 1.81 6.27
CA ALA A 254 -15.67 2.42 7.60
C ALA A 254 -16.75 3.50 7.73
N SER A 255 -16.89 4.38 6.73
CA SER A 255 -17.94 5.42 6.74
C SER A 255 -19.34 4.81 6.72
N SER A 256 -19.59 3.82 5.84
CA SER A 256 -20.87 3.12 5.78
C SER A 256 -21.19 2.37 7.08
N TYR A 257 -20.20 1.74 7.69
CA TYR A 257 -20.34 1.09 9.00
C TYR A 257 -20.76 2.09 10.09
N MET A 258 -20.14 3.26 10.13
CA MET A 258 -20.47 4.29 11.12
C MET A 258 -21.87 4.86 10.93
N VAL A 259 -22.34 4.99 9.69
CA VAL A 259 -23.71 5.41 9.40
C VAL A 259 -24.71 4.33 9.80
N HIS A 260 -24.56 3.12 9.27
CA HIS A 260 -25.60 2.08 9.37
C HIS A 260 -25.56 1.28 10.67
N ALA A 261 -24.37 1.06 11.24
CA ALA A 261 -24.21 0.36 12.52
C ALA A 261 -24.02 1.32 13.70
N GLY A 262 -23.42 2.49 13.46
CA GLY A 262 -23.17 3.49 14.49
C GLY A 262 -24.24 4.57 14.64
N GLY A 263 -25.22 4.63 13.73
CA GLY A 263 -26.30 5.64 13.75
C GLY A 263 -25.83 7.07 13.53
N MET A 264 -24.65 7.25 12.94
CA MET A 264 -24.05 8.59 12.72
C MET A 264 -24.60 9.24 11.45
N SER A 265 -24.61 10.59 11.43
CA SER A 265 -24.87 11.30 10.19
C SER A 265 -23.79 11.02 9.17
N ILE A 266 -24.11 11.10 7.87
CA ILE A 266 -23.17 10.88 6.76
C ILE A 266 -21.96 11.80 6.88
N HIS A 267 -22.18 13.06 7.24
CA HIS A 267 -21.12 14.05 7.45
C HIS A 267 -20.17 13.63 8.58
N THR A 268 -20.73 13.28 9.75
CA THR A 268 -19.94 12.87 10.93
C THR A 268 -19.18 11.57 10.65
N ALA A 269 -19.80 10.61 9.99
CA ALA A 269 -19.17 9.34 9.62
C ALA A 269 -18.00 9.54 8.65
N GLY A 270 -18.12 10.45 7.68
CA GLY A 270 -17.04 10.81 6.77
C GLY A 270 -15.81 11.39 7.49
N VAL A 271 -16.05 12.31 8.44
CA VAL A 271 -14.97 12.87 9.28
C VAL A 271 -14.28 11.79 10.12
N TYR A 272 -15.06 10.89 10.73
CA TYR A 272 -14.48 9.84 11.58
C TYR A 272 -13.81 8.71 10.80
N ALA A 273 -14.23 8.42 9.59
CA ALA A 273 -13.52 7.50 8.70
C ALA A 273 -12.08 7.98 8.41
N ASN A 274 -11.85 9.31 8.39
CA ASN A 274 -10.51 9.90 8.26
C ASN A 274 -9.56 9.51 9.41
N LEU A 275 -10.08 9.17 10.58
CA LEU A 275 -9.27 8.78 11.72
C LEU A 275 -8.44 7.52 11.44
N PHE A 276 -8.86 6.68 10.50
CA PHE A 276 -8.04 5.56 10.02
C PHE A 276 -6.72 6.07 9.42
N PHE A 277 -6.77 7.09 8.56
CA PHE A 277 -5.56 7.66 7.94
C PHE A 277 -4.70 8.41 8.96
N VAL A 278 -5.32 9.08 9.94
CA VAL A 278 -4.59 9.66 11.08
C VAL A 278 -3.83 8.56 11.82
N GLY A 279 -4.48 7.43 12.09
CA GLY A 279 -3.86 6.25 12.69
C GLY A 279 -2.74 5.67 11.84
N LEU A 280 -2.94 5.59 10.52
CA LEU A 280 -1.95 5.06 9.59
C LEU A 280 -0.69 5.95 9.54
N VAL A 281 -0.85 7.28 9.50
CA VAL A 281 0.27 8.24 9.56
C VAL A 281 0.98 8.14 10.90
N ALA A 282 0.24 8.23 12.02
CA ALA A 282 0.82 8.15 13.36
C ALA A 282 1.54 6.80 13.57
N GLY A 283 0.91 5.71 13.16
CA GLY A 283 1.48 4.36 13.22
C GLY A 283 2.76 4.24 12.40
N SER A 284 2.79 4.80 11.17
CA SER A 284 3.99 4.80 10.32
C SER A 284 5.13 5.62 10.93
N VAL A 285 4.83 6.77 11.53
CA VAL A 285 5.83 7.59 12.25
C VAL A 285 6.39 6.83 13.44
N VAL A 286 5.51 6.28 14.29
CA VAL A 286 5.92 5.47 15.46
C VAL A 286 6.73 4.24 15.00
N ALA A 287 6.24 3.53 13.99
CA ALA A 287 6.93 2.38 13.42
C ALA A 287 8.32 2.75 12.87
N GLY A 288 8.45 3.90 12.21
CA GLY A 288 9.73 4.41 11.71
C GLY A 288 10.76 4.65 12.82
N VAL A 289 10.34 5.20 13.96
CA VAL A 289 11.19 5.39 15.15
C VAL A 289 11.50 4.04 15.82
N VAL A 290 10.50 3.19 16.00
CA VAL A 290 10.63 1.88 16.63
C VAL A 290 11.54 0.95 15.81
N ALA A 291 11.46 1.01 14.47
CA ALA A 291 12.29 0.21 13.56
C ALA A 291 13.80 0.49 13.69
N LEU A 292 14.21 1.59 14.31
CA LEU A 292 15.62 1.87 14.61
C LEU A 292 16.20 0.94 15.68
N LYS A 293 15.36 0.40 16.56
CA LYS A 293 15.80 -0.39 17.73
C LYS A 293 15.15 -1.78 17.80
N VAL A 294 14.05 -1.99 17.12
CA VAL A 294 13.22 -3.20 17.20
C VAL A 294 13.33 -4.01 15.91
N ARG A 295 13.42 -5.34 16.04
CA ARG A 295 13.51 -6.27 14.92
C ARG A 295 12.17 -6.36 14.19
N ASP A 296 12.22 -6.61 12.86
CA ASP A 296 11.04 -6.75 11.98
C ASP A 296 9.97 -7.70 12.54
N VAL A 297 10.41 -8.78 13.20
CA VAL A 297 9.50 -9.76 13.83
C VAL A 297 8.56 -9.09 14.83
N TRP A 298 9.09 -8.23 15.70
CA TRP A 298 8.28 -7.57 16.72
C TRP A 298 7.43 -6.44 16.16
N MET A 299 7.85 -5.85 15.03
CA MET A 299 7.05 -4.88 14.29
C MET A 299 5.77 -5.52 13.75
N VAL A 300 5.90 -6.72 13.11
CA VAL A 300 4.74 -7.45 12.59
C VAL A 300 3.84 -7.97 13.71
N VAL A 301 4.42 -8.56 14.78
CA VAL A 301 3.64 -9.04 15.92
C VAL A 301 2.90 -7.90 16.61
N GLY A 302 3.57 -6.77 16.83
CA GLY A 302 2.96 -5.59 17.44
C GLY A 302 1.83 -5.02 16.58
N GLY A 303 2.02 -4.92 15.25
CA GLY A 303 0.99 -4.48 14.32
C GLY A 303 -0.25 -5.39 14.37
N ILE A 304 -0.06 -6.71 14.28
CA ILE A 304 -1.18 -7.68 14.37
C ILE A 304 -1.87 -7.62 15.74
N ALA A 305 -1.12 -7.43 16.83
CA ALA A 305 -1.70 -7.31 18.18
C ALA A 305 -2.57 -6.05 18.30
N VAL A 306 -2.11 -4.93 17.76
CA VAL A 306 -2.91 -3.68 17.72
C VAL A 306 -4.15 -3.86 16.85
N LEU A 307 -4.04 -4.50 15.67
CA LEU A 307 -5.20 -4.82 14.82
C LEU A 307 -6.22 -5.67 15.57
N LEU A 308 -5.77 -6.72 16.24
CA LEU A 308 -6.64 -7.59 17.02
C LEU A 308 -7.36 -6.81 18.13
N GLY A 309 -6.64 -5.96 18.87
CA GLY A 309 -7.22 -5.08 19.89
C GLY A 309 -8.25 -4.12 19.32
N ALA A 310 -7.98 -3.50 18.17
CA ALA A 310 -8.89 -2.61 17.48
C ALA A 310 -10.19 -3.32 17.04
N VAL A 311 -10.06 -4.50 16.47
CA VAL A 311 -11.23 -5.29 16.01
C VAL A 311 -12.04 -5.81 17.19
N VAL A 312 -11.39 -6.29 18.25
CA VAL A 312 -12.08 -6.68 19.50
C VAL A 312 -12.85 -5.50 20.08
N LEU A 313 -12.26 -4.31 20.08
CA LEU A 313 -12.94 -3.08 20.51
C LEU A 313 -14.19 -2.77 19.68
N MET A 314 -14.21 -3.12 18.37
CA MET A 314 -15.38 -2.96 17.53
C MET A 314 -16.47 -4.02 17.81
N VAL A 315 -16.09 -5.23 18.21
CA VAL A 315 -17.01 -6.34 18.49
C VAL A 315 -17.69 -6.18 19.85
N VAL A 316 -16.96 -5.72 20.88
CA VAL A 316 -17.51 -5.59 22.23
C VAL A 316 -18.58 -4.49 22.25
N PRO A 317 -19.81 -4.78 22.73
CA PRO A 317 -20.89 -3.81 22.81
C PRO A 317 -20.64 -2.83 23.95
N MET A 318 -19.86 -1.79 23.71
CA MET A 318 -19.61 -0.70 24.64
C MET A 318 -20.27 0.58 24.12
N ALA A 319 -21.08 1.22 24.94
CA ALA A 319 -21.67 2.50 24.60
C ALA A 319 -20.61 3.62 24.64
N GLY A 320 -20.63 4.51 23.64
CA GLY A 320 -19.84 5.73 23.68
C GLY A 320 -19.14 6.10 22.38
N LEU A 321 -19.07 7.40 22.15
CA LEU A 321 -18.43 8.02 20.97
C LEU A 321 -16.94 7.68 20.88
N TRP A 322 -16.25 7.49 22.01
CA TRP A 322 -14.83 7.19 22.05
C TRP A 322 -14.45 5.92 21.27
N ARG A 323 -15.34 4.91 21.19
CA ARG A 323 -15.11 3.71 20.39
C ARG A 323 -15.05 4.02 18.90
N ALA A 324 -15.96 4.86 18.42
CA ALA A 324 -15.99 5.30 17.03
C ALA A 324 -14.75 6.14 16.65
N LEU A 325 -14.14 6.80 17.64
CA LEU A 325 -12.92 7.57 17.45
C LEU A 325 -11.66 6.69 17.51
N THR A 326 -11.58 5.78 18.48
CA THR A 326 -10.35 5.03 18.76
C THR A 326 -10.16 3.82 17.84
N ALA A 327 -11.23 3.10 17.50
CA ALA A 327 -11.10 1.89 16.68
C ALA A 327 -10.49 2.14 15.29
N PRO A 328 -10.92 3.15 14.51
CA PRO A 328 -10.28 3.47 13.22
C PRO A 328 -8.81 3.87 13.37
N VAL A 329 -8.48 4.67 14.40
CA VAL A 329 -7.09 5.06 14.68
C VAL A 329 -6.23 3.82 14.95
N LEU A 330 -6.69 2.92 15.81
CA LEU A 330 -5.95 1.70 16.14
C LEU A 330 -5.82 0.76 14.93
N LEU A 331 -6.85 0.66 14.08
CA LEU A 331 -6.75 -0.10 12.83
C LEU A 331 -5.63 0.46 11.94
N GLY A 332 -5.57 1.79 11.76
CA GLY A 332 -4.51 2.44 11.00
C GLY A 332 -3.12 2.22 11.63
N VAL A 333 -2.99 2.41 12.94
CA VAL A 333 -1.72 2.18 13.67
C VAL A 333 -1.26 0.73 13.52
N GLY A 334 -2.17 -0.24 13.58
CA GLY A 334 -1.85 -1.66 13.45
C GLY A 334 -1.42 -2.06 12.04
N CYS A 335 -2.05 -1.51 10.99
CA CYS A 335 -1.68 -1.77 9.60
C CYS A 335 -0.28 -1.25 9.26
N ALA A 336 0.07 -0.06 9.75
CA ALA A 336 1.24 0.71 9.34
C ALA A 336 2.59 -0.05 9.38
N PRO A 337 2.98 -0.80 10.42
CA PRO A 337 4.29 -1.44 10.52
C PRO A 337 4.42 -2.74 9.72
N ILE A 338 3.31 -3.39 9.33
CA ILE A 338 3.34 -4.79 8.88
C ILE A 338 4.01 -4.91 7.50
N ALA A 339 3.50 -4.21 6.50
CA ALA A 339 3.99 -4.31 5.14
C ALA A 339 5.48 -3.91 5.01
N PRO A 340 5.94 -2.76 5.54
CA PRO A 340 7.36 -2.39 5.50
C PRO A 340 8.28 -3.42 6.15
N ALA A 341 7.89 -3.94 7.32
CA ALA A 341 8.68 -4.95 8.05
C ALA A 341 8.78 -6.27 7.29
N VAL A 342 7.70 -6.71 6.64
CA VAL A 342 7.69 -7.93 5.81
C VAL A 342 8.58 -7.77 4.57
N VAL A 343 8.47 -6.64 3.87
CA VAL A 343 9.30 -6.33 2.70
C VAL A 343 10.77 -6.30 3.08
N HIS A 344 11.12 -5.64 4.21
CA HIS A 344 12.50 -5.60 4.70
C HIS A 344 13.04 -6.97 5.11
N ALA A 345 12.20 -7.83 5.70
CA ALA A 345 12.60 -9.18 6.08
C ALA A 345 12.77 -10.14 4.89
N THR A 346 12.20 -9.83 3.73
CA THR A 346 12.16 -10.71 2.55
C THR A 346 13.54 -11.20 2.09
N PRO A 347 14.59 -10.36 1.96
CA PRO A 347 15.91 -10.83 1.54
C PRO A 347 16.53 -11.81 2.55
N ARG A 348 16.27 -11.65 3.84
CA ARG A 348 16.76 -12.53 4.91
C ARG A 348 16.05 -13.88 4.93
N LEU A 349 14.76 -13.90 4.55
CA LEU A 349 13.94 -15.11 4.57
C LEU A 349 14.13 -15.98 3.31
N PHE A 350 14.34 -15.36 2.15
CA PHE A 350 14.31 -16.06 0.86
C PHE A 350 15.62 -15.92 0.05
N GLY A 351 16.58 -15.15 0.53
CA GLY A 351 17.82 -14.82 -0.17
C GLY A 351 17.65 -13.68 -1.16
N ALA A 352 18.74 -12.96 -1.44
CA ALA A 352 18.76 -11.79 -2.30
C ALA A 352 18.30 -12.10 -3.74
N ALA A 353 18.73 -13.22 -4.30
CA ALA A 353 18.38 -13.64 -5.65
C ALA A 353 16.88 -13.90 -5.88
N ARG A 354 16.13 -14.28 -4.82
CA ARG A 354 14.69 -14.55 -4.90
C ARG A 354 13.85 -13.36 -4.44
N THR A 355 14.46 -12.34 -3.87
CA THR A 355 13.77 -11.16 -3.33
C THR A 355 12.88 -10.46 -4.35
N PRO A 356 13.32 -10.16 -5.61
CA PRO A 356 12.47 -9.49 -6.57
C PRO A 356 11.20 -10.27 -6.91
N ALA A 357 11.33 -11.59 -7.10
CA ALA A 357 10.19 -12.46 -7.37
C ALA A 357 9.23 -12.52 -6.18
N MET A 358 9.77 -12.61 -4.94
CA MET A 358 8.95 -12.64 -3.73
C MET A 358 8.22 -11.33 -3.49
N ILE A 359 8.85 -10.18 -3.71
CA ILE A 359 8.21 -8.86 -3.64
C ILE A 359 7.10 -8.75 -4.70
N GLY A 360 7.34 -9.23 -5.92
CA GLY A 360 6.32 -9.28 -6.96
C GLY A 360 5.09 -10.10 -6.53
N MET A 361 5.30 -11.26 -5.90
CA MET A 361 4.21 -12.09 -5.36
C MET A 361 3.47 -11.42 -4.19
N GLN A 362 4.20 -10.73 -3.32
CA GLN A 362 3.59 -9.91 -2.25
C GLN A 362 2.72 -8.79 -2.83
N THR A 363 3.23 -8.06 -3.83
CA THR A 363 2.48 -7.01 -4.52
C THR A 363 1.23 -7.55 -5.21
N ALA A 364 1.33 -8.73 -5.85
CA ALA A 364 0.17 -9.39 -6.45
C ALA A 364 -0.88 -9.77 -5.39
N ALA A 365 -0.45 -10.25 -4.22
CA ALA A 365 -1.35 -10.55 -3.10
C ALA A 365 -2.04 -9.29 -2.56
N VAL A 366 -1.32 -8.18 -2.45
CA VAL A 366 -1.86 -6.86 -2.08
C VAL A 366 -2.92 -6.41 -3.10
N SER A 367 -2.60 -6.44 -4.41
CA SER A 367 -3.55 -6.05 -5.47
C SER A 367 -4.79 -6.94 -5.48
N LEU A 368 -4.63 -8.24 -5.26
CA LEU A 368 -5.74 -9.17 -5.16
C LEU A 368 -6.60 -8.90 -3.94
N ALA A 369 -6.01 -8.60 -2.79
CA ALA A 369 -6.73 -8.24 -1.56
C ALA A 369 -7.52 -6.95 -1.73
N THR A 370 -6.92 -5.93 -2.35
CA THR A 370 -7.56 -4.65 -2.65
C THR A 370 -8.81 -4.83 -3.52
N LEU A 371 -8.74 -5.73 -4.50
CA LEU A 371 -9.88 -6.03 -5.35
C LEU A 371 -10.94 -6.90 -4.66
N VAL A 372 -10.49 -8.01 -4.06
CA VAL A 372 -11.40 -9.10 -3.68
C VAL A 372 -12.03 -8.83 -2.32
N SER A 373 -11.29 -8.30 -1.33
CA SER A 373 -11.77 -8.21 0.04
C SER A 373 -12.97 -7.28 0.23
N PRO A 374 -12.98 -6.04 -0.31
CA PRO A 374 -14.16 -5.17 -0.19
C PRO A 374 -15.39 -5.74 -0.88
N VAL A 375 -15.21 -6.49 -1.99
CA VAL A 375 -16.30 -7.16 -2.73
C VAL A 375 -16.87 -8.34 -1.93
N LEU A 376 -15.98 -9.14 -1.34
CA LEU A 376 -16.39 -10.24 -0.45
C LEU A 376 -17.19 -9.71 0.73
N PHE A 377 -16.77 -8.59 1.33
CA PHE A 377 -17.52 -7.99 2.41
C PHE A 377 -18.90 -7.50 1.94
N ALA A 378 -19.03 -6.91 0.75
CA ALA A 378 -20.33 -6.56 0.19
C ALA A 378 -21.27 -7.79 0.05
N GLY A 379 -20.71 -8.96 -0.30
CA GLY A 379 -21.44 -10.23 -0.30
C GLY A 379 -21.87 -10.65 1.10
N VAL A 380 -21.00 -10.52 2.09
CA VAL A 380 -21.30 -10.84 3.50
C VAL A 380 -22.38 -9.89 4.05
N GLU A 381 -22.30 -8.62 3.78
CA GLU A 381 -23.30 -7.60 4.16
C GLU A 381 -24.65 -7.92 3.54
N ARG A 382 -24.68 -8.23 2.25
CA ARG A 382 -25.92 -8.57 1.54
C ARG A 382 -26.59 -9.83 2.11
N VAL A 383 -25.82 -10.84 2.50
CA VAL A 383 -26.35 -12.10 3.07
C VAL A 383 -26.80 -11.90 4.52
N SER A 384 -26.02 -11.16 5.33
CA SER A 384 -26.33 -10.90 6.72
C SER A 384 -27.40 -9.82 6.93
N GLY A 385 -27.61 -8.97 5.92
CA GLY A 385 -28.49 -7.79 5.98
C GLY A 385 -27.99 -6.72 6.96
N SER A 386 -26.72 -6.75 7.39
CA SER A 386 -26.25 -5.88 8.45
C SER A 386 -24.77 -5.50 8.34
N MET A 387 -24.48 -4.22 8.46
CA MET A 387 -23.12 -3.70 8.60
C MET A 387 -22.42 -4.14 9.90
N HIS A 388 -23.15 -4.65 10.89
CA HIS A 388 -22.55 -5.26 12.09
C HIS A 388 -21.69 -6.50 11.79
N ALA A 389 -21.74 -7.04 10.59
CA ALA A 389 -20.84 -8.10 10.11
C ALA A 389 -19.39 -7.62 9.91
N LEU A 390 -19.15 -6.29 9.72
CA LEU A 390 -17.82 -5.76 9.41
C LEU A 390 -16.74 -6.12 10.46
N PRO A 391 -16.96 -5.92 11.77
CA PRO A 391 -15.96 -6.28 12.78
C PRO A 391 -15.60 -7.78 12.74
N TRP A 392 -16.58 -8.65 12.55
CA TRP A 392 -16.35 -10.10 12.44
C TRP A 392 -15.57 -10.49 11.20
N TYR A 393 -15.84 -9.83 10.09
CA TYR A 393 -15.08 -10.01 8.85
C TYR A 393 -13.62 -9.59 9.03
N LEU A 394 -13.36 -8.42 9.62
CA LEU A 394 -12.02 -7.93 9.93
C LEU A 394 -11.30 -8.86 10.94
N LEU A 395 -12.03 -9.39 11.93
CA LEU A 395 -11.49 -10.38 12.87
C LEU A 395 -11.00 -11.64 12.15
N GLY A 396 -11.79 -12.17 11.23
CA GLY A 396 -11.42 -13.34 10.43
C GLY A 396 -10.08 -13.13 9.71
N PHE A 397 -9.91 -12.01 9.00
CA PHE A 397 -8.65 -11.72 8.33
C PHE A 397 -7.49 -11.44 9.29
N THR A 398 -7.74 -10.82 10.43
CA THR A 398 -6.71 -10.60 11.48
C THR A 398 -6.22 -11.94 12.05
N VAL A 399 -7.12 -12.89 12.27
CA VAL A 399 -6.77 -14.26 12.72
C VAL A 399 -5.99 -15.01 11.63
N ILE A 400 -6.38 -14.88 10.36
CA ILE A 400 -5.63 -15.46 9.23
C ILE A 400 -4.21 -14.87 9.18
N ALA A 401 -4.07 -13.56 9.35
CA ALA A 401 -2.76 -12.89 9.39
C ALA A 401 -1.89 -13.41 10.55
N LEU A 402 -2.47 -13.56 11.74
CA LEU A 402 -1.79 -14.12 12.91
C LEU A 402 -1.32 -15.58 12.66
N ALA A 403 -2.19 -16.41 12.12
CA ALA A 403 -1.87 -17.81 11.82
C ALA A 403 -0.78 -17.91 10.73
N ALA A 404 -0.88 -17.11 9.69
CA ALA A 404 0.12 -17.04 8.61
C ALA A 404 1.48 -16.62 9.16
N TYR A 405 1.53 -15.57 9.99
CA TYR A 405 2.79 -15.11 10.57
C TYR A 405 3.38 -16.10 11.57
N ALA A 406 2.55 -16.75 12.39
CA ALA A 406 3.00 -17.83 13.27
C ALA A 406 3.66 -18.98 12.48
N ARG A 407 3.15 -19.29 11.28
CA ARG A 407 3.77 -20.27 10.37
C ARG A 407 5.12 -19.80 9.84
N VAL A 408 5.25 -18.53 9.45
CA VAL A 408 6.54 -17.93 9.05
C VAL A 408 7.57 -18.09 10.16
N LEU A 409 7.21 -17.77 11.41
CA LEU A 409 8.10 -17.88 12.55
C LEU A 409 8.51 -19.31 12.87
N ARG A 410 7.59 -20.28 12.75
CA ARG A 410 7.89 -21.70 12.96
C ARG A 410 8.91 -22.20 11.94
N VAL A 411 8.71 -21.90 10.65
CA VAL A 411 9.63 -22.32 9.58
C VAL A 411 11.02 -21.67 9.77
N ALA A 412 11.07 -20.37 10.10
CA ALA A 412 12.32 -19.68 10.36
C ALA A 412 13.10 -20.27 11.54
N ARG A 413 12.41 -20.69 12.63
CA ARG A 413 13.04 -21.35 13.80
C ARG A 413 13.57 -22.75 13.46
N LEU A 414 12.88 -23.50 12.61
CA LEU A 414 13.33 -24.85 12.21
C LEU A 414 14.62 -24.76 11.39
N HIS A 415 14.75 -23.80 10.49
CA HIS A 415 15.99 -23.59 9.74
C HIS A 415 17.17 -23.13 10.62
N ALA A 416 16.90 -22.35 11.66
CA ALA A 416 17.94 -21.91 12.60
C ALA A 416 18.42 -23.01 13.57
N ARG A 417 17.72 -24.15 13.70
CA ARG A 417 18.07 -25.29 14.55
C ARG A 417 18.67 -26.47 13.79
N GLY A 418 18.53 -26.49 12.48
CA GLY A 418 19.00 -27.59 11.62
C GLY A 418 20.26 -27.26 10.82
N GLY A 419 20.83 -26.06 10.97
CA GLY A 419 22.16 -25.66 10.50
C GLY A 419 23.05 -25.28 11.67
#